data_eaa6627f8019222c91c54ad65131906a
#
_entry.id   eaa6627f8019222c91c54ad65131906a
#
_cell.length_a   1.000
_cell.length_b   1.000
_cell.length_c   1.000
_cell.angle_alpha   90.00
_cell.angle_beta   90.00
_cell.angle_gamma   90.00
#
_symmetry.space_group_name_H-M   'P 1'
#
loop_
_entity.id
_entity.type
_entity.pdbx_description
1 polymer ?
#
loop_
_entity_poly.entity_id
_entity_poly.type
_entity_poly.pdbx_seq_one_letter_code
_entity_poly.pdbx_strand_id
1 'polypeptide(L)'
;MARARIEQHWALAEFGAAELGDVRRQARLVQLARQLAERPEASLPQALENGAALKAAYRFFDNADIAHEKILASHVVSSLKRLKGHQVILAVQDTTLIDYSTHPGTEGLGPLHAKGGHGMICHGTLAFTPARLPLGVLGLRLWARDPEQPQRRTTRRTRPIEDKESYKWIDSVRAIAVLKAQLPGTRWVSVADRESDVFEFFTEAQALGVDVLTRAAWDRNVEGPEGQLFAELAAAPVVTYKQLALPARGKRKARTAKLEIRACALTLECPLNGSGRGLHPIALWGVWAYEPKPPAGVEPLDWKLLTSVPVTSADEALERLDWYAARWGIEQWHRVLKSGCRIEQRQLESFERLRRLLTVYAVIAWRILYATMLARLVPGMACTAILNDDEWQALYCRIHHCPAPPATPPPLKQAIRWIAQLGGFIGRVSDGEPGTQTLWQGFQQLIPMTEMYRIMKKPKLTRSSRPHKNVGND
;
A
#
# COMPACT_ATOMS: atom_id res chain seq x y z
N MET A 1 43.17 -2.78 1.78
CA MET A 1 42.15 -2.91 0.71
C MET A 1 40.78 -2.70 1.35
N ALA A 2 40.25 -1.49 1.29
CA ALA A 2 38.88 -1.17 1.77
C ALA A 2 37.90 -1.69 0.72
N ARG A 3 37.18 -2.77 1.03
CA ARG A 3 35.98 -3.17 0.28
C ARG A 3 35.01 -2.01 0.36
N ALA A 4 34.80 -1.30 -0.74
CA ALA A 4 33.71 -0.36 -0.88
C ALA A 4 32.42 -1.07 -0.46
N ARG A 5 31.78 -0.63 0.63
CA ARG A 5 30.40 -1.00 0.94
C ARG A 5 29.59 -0.54 -0.26
N ILE A 6 29.14 -1.50 -1.07
CA ILE A 6 28.13 -1.25 -2.09
C ILE A 6 26.90 -0.82 -1.29
N GLU A 7 26.62 0.49 -1.30
CA GLU A 7 25.39 1.03 -0.73
C GLU A 7 24.23 0.31 -1.41
N GLN A 8 23.54 -0.54 -0.65
CA GLN A 8 22.39 -1.28 -1.18
C GLN A 8 21.27 -0.29 -1.48
N HIS A 9 21.18 0.14 -2.73
CA HIS A 9 20.07 0.97 -3.20
C HIS A 9 18.76 0.22 -2.94
N TRP A 10 17.74 0.91 -2.42
CA TRP A 10 16.43 0.33 -2.06
C TRP A 10 15.85 -0.55 -3.18
N ALA A 11 16.00 -0.15 -4.46
CA ALA A 11 15.50 -0.92 -5.59
C ALA A 11 16.18 -2.29 -5.72
N LEU A 12 17.46 -2.41 -5.36
CA LEU A 12 18.15 -3.69 -5.30
C LEU A 12 17.62 -4.55 -4.14
N ALA A 13 17.34 -3.94 -2.99
CA ALA A 13 16.75 -4.64 -1.86
C ALA A 13 15.36 -5.21 -2.19
N GLU A 14 14.54 -4.46 -2.92
CA GLU A 14 13.15 -4.85 -3.23
C GLU A 14 13.02 -5.73 -4.48
N PHE A 15 13.86 -5.55 -5.49
CA PHE A 15 13.73 -6.22 -6.79
C PHE A 15 14.92 -7.13 -7.17
N GLY A 16 15.99 -7.12 -6.37
CA GLY A 16 17.19 -7.88 -6.65
C GLY A 16 17.05 -9.40 -6.51
N ALA A 17 15.96 -9.91 -5.96
CA ALA A 17 15.65 -11.33 -5.88
C ALA A 17 14.63 -11.80 -6.94
N ALA A 18 14.30 -10.96 -7.95
CA ALA A 18 13.32 -11.30 -8.96
C ALA A 18 13.81 -12.42 -9.91
N GLU A 19 13.08 -13.52 -9.95
CA GLU A 19 13.38 -14.69 -10.78
C GLU A 19 12.79 -14.55 -12.17
N LEU A 20 13.45 -13.74 -13.02
CA LEU A 20 12.97 -13.41 -14.37
C LEU A 20 13.63 -14.26 -15.48
N GLY A 21 14.30 -15.35 -15.11
CA GLY A 21 14.95 -16.26 -16.06
C GLY A 21 16.26 -15.77 -16.67
N ASP A 22 16.63 -14.50 -16.48
CA ASP A 22 17.89 -13.90 -16.98
C ASP A 22 18.34 -12.79 -16.02
N VAL A 23 19.59 -12.84 -15.59
CA VAL A 23 20.18 -11.82 -14.68
C VAL A 23 20.15 -10.41 -15.28
N ARG A 24 20.18 -10.26 -16.62
CA ARG A 24 20.07 -8.97 -17.30
C ARG A 24 18.66 -8.39 -17.16
N ARG A 25 17.61 -9.22 -17.16
CA ARG A 25 16.23 -8.81 -16.89
C ARG A 25 16.08 -8.32 -15.44
N GLN A 26 16.68 -9.03 -14.48
CA GLN A 26 16.71 -8.62 -13.08
C GLN A 26 17.44 -7.27 -12.88
N ALA A 27 18.64 -7.13 -13.43
CA ALA A 27 19.38 -5.86 -13.37
C ALA A 27 18.60 -4.71 -14.03
N ARG A 28 17.90 -4.99 -15.14
CA ARG A 28 17.04 -4.02 -15.81
C ARG A 28 15.84 -3.63 -14.93
N LEU A 29 15.20 -4.56 -14.24
CA LEU A 29 14.11 -4.27 -13.32
C LEU A 29 14.57 -3.32 -12.20
N VAL A 30 15.70 -3.61 -11.57
CA VAL A 30 16.28 -2.75 -10.52
C VAL A 30 16.57 -1.34 -11.04
N GLN A 31 17.15 -1.21 -12.24
CA GLN A 31 17.41 0.08 -12.87
C GLN A 31 16.12 0.84 -13.17
N LEU A 32 15.12 0.17 -13.77
CA LEU A 32 13.81 0.76 -14.05
C LEU A 32 13.11 1.24 -12.78
N ALA A 33 13.08 0.41 -11.73
CA ALA A 33 12.47 0.78 -10.46
C ALA A 33 13.12 2.02 -9.85
N ARG A 34 14.46 2.13 -9.95
CA ARG A 34 15.18 3.31 -9.52
C ARG A 34 14.77 4.55 -10.30
N GLN A 35 14.87 4.51 -11.64
CA GLN A 35 14.57 5.65 -12.51
C GLN A 35 13.10 6.10 -12.42
N LEU A 36 12.16 5.15 -12.35
CA LEU A 36 10.73 5.45 -12.18
C LEU A 36 10.42 6.04 -10.80
N ALA A 37 11.12 5.63 -9.75
CA ALA A 37 10.94 6.21 -8.41
C ALA A 37 11.54 7.62 -8.30
N GLU A 38 12.51 7.95 -9.12
CA GLU A 38 13.10 9.27 -9.20
C GLU A 38 12.11 10.32 -9.72
N ARG A 39 11.25 9.94 -10.67
CA ARG A 39 10.22 10.79 -11.27
C ARG A 39 8.89 10.05 -11.39
N PRO A 40 8.25 9.71 -10.26
CA PRO A 40 7.12 8.79 -10.26
C PRO A 40 5.90 9.32 -11.02
N GLU A 41 5.73 10.64 -11.17
CA GLU A 41 4.64 11.26 -11.94
C GLU A 41 4.98 11.46 -13.42
N ALA A 42 6.26 11.40 -13.81
CA ALA A 42 6.70 11.67 -15.17
C ALA A 42 6.31 10.54 -16.13
N SER A 43 6.06 10.84 -17.40
CA SER A 43 5.90 9.82 -18.44
C SER A 43 7.17 8.97 -18.60
N LEU A 44 7.06 7.78 -19.17
CA LEU A 44 8.25 6.91 -19.38
C LEU A 44 9.38 7.64 -20.14
N PRO A 45 9.11 8.39 -21.24
CA PRO A 45 10.15 9.16 -21.91
C PRO A 45 10.82 10.23 -21.05
N GLN A 46 10.09 10.81 -20.09
CA GLN A 46 10.63 11.84 -19.18
C GLN A 46 11.35 11.24 -17.97
N ALA A 47 10.93 10.05 -17.52
CA ALA A 47 11.51 9.38 -16.36
C ALA A 47 12.83 8.67 -16.69
N LEU A 48 13.05 8.32 -17.97
CA LEU A 48 14.20 7.55 -18.40
C LEU A 48 15.25 8.46 -19.04
N GLU A 49 16.51 8.22 -18.73
CA GLU A 49 17.64 9.13 -19.04
C GLU A 49 17.86 9.38 -20.54
N ASN A 50 17.57 8.38 -21.39
CA ASN A 50 17.84 8.46 -22.83
C ASN A 50 17.00 7.47 -23.64
N GLY A 51 17.06 7.59 -24.98
CA GLY A 51 16.29 6.76 -25.90
C GLY A 51 16.65 5.26 -25.84
N ALA A 52 17.88 4.90 -25.47
CA ALA A 52 18.26 3.48 -25.31
C ALA A 52 17.61 2.88 -24.04
N ALA A 53 17.59 3.62 -22.93
CA ALA A 53 16.89 3.23 -21.69
C ALA A 53 15.38 3.11 -21.95
N LEU A 54 14.78 4.04 -22.70
CA LEU A 54 13.37 4.00 -23.06
C LEU A 54 13.01 2.76 -23.91
N LYS A 55 13.79 2.47 -24.95
CA LYS A 55 13.61 1.26 -25.77
C LYS A 55 13.75 -0.02 -24.92
N ALA A 56 14.72 -0.04 -24.00
CA ALA A 56 14.91 -1.17 -23.11
C ALA A 56 13.74 -1.36 -22.12
N ALA A 57 13.13 -0.26 -21.66
CA ALA A 57 11.94 -0.29 -20.81
C ALA A 57 10.73 -0.87 -21.56
N TYR A 58 10.45 -0.39 -22.76
CA TYR A 58 9.38 -0.94 -23.59
C TYR A 58 9.55 -2.43 -23.85
N ARG A 59 10.78 -2.87 -24.24
CA ARG A 59 11.10 -4.30 -24.40
C ARG A 59 10.91 -5.11 -23.14
N PHE A 60 11.24 -4.53 -21.98
CA PHE A 60 11.04 -5.19 -20.68
C PHE A 60 9.54 -5.39 -20.38
N PHE A 61 8.73 -4.33 -20.52
CA PHE A 61 7.30 -4.42 -20.25
C PHE A 61 6.53 -5.21 -21.31
N ASP A 62 7.06 -5.33 -22.52
CA ASP A 62 6.48 -6.13 -23.61
C ASP A 62 6.79 -7.62 -23.52
N ASN A 63 7.81 -8.00 -22.77
CA ASN A 63 8.29 -9.37 -22.71
C ASN A 63 7.29 -10.30 -22.00
N ALA A 64 6.70 -11.24 -22.75
CA ALA A 64 5.71 -12.19 -22.24
C ALA A 64 6.26 -13.17 -21.20
N ASP A 65 7.59 -13.44 -21.19
CA ASP A 65 8.22 -14.31 -20.19
C ASP A 65 8.27 -13.64 -18.79
N ILE A 66 8.05 -12.33 -18.70
CA ILE A 66 8.05 -11.58 -17.46
C ILE A 66 6.64 -11.51 -16.90
N ALA A 67 6.30 -12.46 -16.03
CA ALA A 67 5.05 -12.41 -15.28
C ALA A 67 5.13 -11.30 -14.20
N HIS A 68 4.06 -10.51 -14.03
CA HIS A 68 4.04 -9.44 -13.03
C HIS A 68 4.10 -9.98 -11.61
N GLU A 69 3.61 -11.19 -11.38
CA GLU A 69 3.72 -11.92 -10.11
C GLU A 69 5.18 -12.15 -9.71
N LYS A 70 6.06 -12.47 -10.67
CA LYS A 70 7.50 -12.63 -10.42
C LYS A 70 8.18 -11.32 -10.04
N ILE A 71 7.71 -10.18 -10.59
CA ILE A 71 8.17 -8.85 -10.19
C ILE A 71 7.79 -8.61 -8.72
N LEU A 72 6.54 -8.87 -8.34
CA LEU A 72 6.05 -8.68 -6.98
C LEU A 72 6.70 -9.64 -5.99
N ALA A 73 6.95 -10.89 -6.38
CA ALA A 73 7.52 -11.93 -5.52
C ALA A 73 8.84 -11.52 -4.86
N SER A 74 9.70 -10.80 -5.59
CA SER A 74 10.95 -10.24 -5.04
C SER A 74 10.68 -9.28 -3.88
N HIS A 75 9.71 -8.40 -4.04
CA HIS A 75 9.28 -7.48 -2.98
C HIS A 75 8.65 -8.21 -1.79
N VAL A 76 7.87 -9.28 -2.05
CA VAL A 76 7.29 -10.11 -0.99
C VAL A 76 8.38 -10.76 -0.15
N VAL A 77 9.45 -11.30 -0.77
CA VAL A 77 10.62 -11.84 -0.05
C VAL A 77 11.26 -10.81 0.87
N SER A 78 11.41 -9.57 0.39
CA SER A 78 11.93 -8.46 1.20
C SER A 78 10.94 -8.02 2.29
N SER A 79 9.65 -8.08 2.01
CA SER A 79 8.60 -7.82 2.99
C SER A 79 8.61 -8.85 4.12
N LEU A 80 8.75 -10.14 3.82
CA LEU A 80 8.83 -11.20 4.83
C LEU A 80 9.99 -10.99 5.80
N LYS A 81 11.12 -10.43 5.34
CA LYS A 81 12.23 -10.06 6.25
C LYS A 81 11.82 -8.96 7.23
N ARG A 82 11.00 -7.98 6.78
CA ARG A 82 10.46 -6.91 7.64
C ARG A 82 9.36 -7.40 8.58
N LEU A 83 8.59 -8.41 8.15
CA LEU A 83 7.51 -9.03 8.95
C LEU A 83 8.04 -9.88 10.10
N LYS A 84 9.27 -10.40 9.97
CA LYS A 84 9.86 -11.29 10.96
C LYS A 84 9.97 -10.62 12.34
N GLY A 85 9.51 -11.31 13.37
CA GLY A 85 9.54 -10.86 14.76
C GLY A 85 8.31 -10.05 15.20
N HIS A 86 7.38 -9.74 14.30
CA HIS A 86 6.09 -9.17 14.69
C HIS A 86 5.13 -10.24 15.17
N GLN A 87 4.46 -10.00 16.30
CA GLN A 87 3.47 -10.94 16.86
C GLN A 87 2.16 -10.92 16.08
N VAL A 88 1.77 -9.77 15.54
CA VAL A 88 0.54 -9.57 14.78
C VAL A 88 0.84 -8.83 13.49
N ILE A 89 0.33 -9.35 12.39
CA ILE A 89 0.33 -8.72 11.06
C ILE A 89 -1.11 -8.51 10.60
N LEU A 90 -1.42 -7.28 10.26
CA LEU A 90 -2.68 -6.89 9.64
C LEU A 90 -2.48 -6.94 8.11
N ALA A 91 -3.03 -7.94 7.46
CA ALA A 91 -3.06 -8.03 6.00
C ALA A 91 -4.27 -7.23 5.49
N VAL A 92 -4.05 -5.95 5.26
CA VAL A 92 -5.10 -5.01 4.84
C VAL A 92 -5.36 -5.16 3.36
N GLN A 93 -6.62 -5.35 2.99
CA GLN A 93 -7.06 -5.54 1.63
C GLN A 93 -8.05 -4.47 1.20
N ASP A 94 -7.95 -4.04 -0.05
CA ASP A 94 -8.93 -3.13 -0.64
C ASP A 94 -8.87 -3.19 -2.18
N THR A 95 -9.95 -2.76 -2.82
CA THR A 95 -10.09 -2.75 -4.28
C THR A 95 -10.22 -1.32 -4.78
N THR A 96 -9.48 -0.98 -5.84
CA THR A 96 -9.65 0.29 -6.54
C THR A 96 -9.77 0.07 -8.05
N LEU A 97 -10.53 0.94 -8.71
CA LEU A 97 -10.62 1.00 -10.17
C LEU A 97 -9.50 1.88 -10.68
N ILE A 98 -8.86 1.50 -11.77
CA ILE A 98 -7.84 2.30 -12.46
C ILE A 98 -8.42 2.68 -13.81
N ASP A 99 -8.66 3.97 -13.99
CA ASP A 99 -9.40 4.52 -15.13
C ASP A 99 -8.44 4.91 -16.27
N TYR A 100 -8.63 4.26 -17.41
CA TYR A 100 -7.93 4.52 -18.67
C TYR A 100 -8.88 5.00 -19.77
N SER A 101 -10.03 5.55 -19.44
CA SER A 101 -11.01 6.05 -20.43
C SER A 101 -10.43 7.09 -21.37
N THR A 102 -9.38 7.81 -20.95
CA THR A 102 -8.64 8.77 -21.78
C THR A 102 -7.61 8.12 -22.72
N HIS A 103 -7.45 6.78 -22.66
CA HIS A 103 -6.49 6.02 -23.45
C HIS A 103 -7.20 4.88 -24.21
N PRO A 104 -8.08 5.19 -25.18
CA PRO A 104 -8.92 4.20 -25.87
C PRO A 104 -8.12 3.20 -26.71
N GLY A 105 -6.88 3.51 -27.07
CA GLY A 105 -6.00 2.63 -27.84
C GLY A 105 -5.29 1.55 -27.01
N THR A 106 -5.50 1.48 -25.69
CA THR A 106 -4.91 0.42 -24.88
C THR A 106 -5.75 -0.86 -24.95
N GLU A 107 -5.18 -1.91 -25.51
CA GLU A 107 -5.85 -3.20 -25.71
C GLU A 107 -5.97 -4.00 -24.40
N GLY A 108 -7.00 -4.86 -24.30
CA GLY A 108 -7.21 -5.81 -23.20
C GLY A 108 -7.74 -5.18 -21.91
N LEU A 109 -8.14 -3.91 -21.93
CA LEU A 109 -8.89 -3.27 -20.84
C LEU A 109 -10.39 -3.56 -20.98
N GLY A 110 -11.16 -3.30 -19.91
CA GLY A 110 -12.58 -3.58 -19.87
C GLY A 110 -13.43 -2.51 -19.18
N PRO A 111 -14.75 -2.69 -19.14
CA PRO A 111 -15.66 -1.71 -18.54
C PRO A 111 -15.47 -1.60 -17.04
N LEU A 112 -15.37 -0.37 -16.52
CA LEU A 112 -15.27 -0.10 -15.08
C LEU A 112 -16.65 -0.08 -14.41
N HIS A 113 -17.64 0.49 -15.08
CA HIS A 113 -19.00 0.65 -14.57
C HIS A 113 -20.04 0.32 -15.66
N ALA A 114 -21.26 0.00 -15.24
CA ALA A 114 -22.38 -0.22 -16.16
C ALA A 114 -22.72 1.01 -17.03
N LYS A 115 -22.35 2.21 -16.57
CA LYS A 115 -22.64 3.48 -17.27
C LYS A 115 -21.45 4.03 -18.08
N GLY A 116 -20.33 3.28 -18.15
CA GLY A 116 -19.14 3.69 -18.90
C GLY A 116 -17.87 3.60 -18.04
N GLY A 117 -16.78 4.13 -18.60
CA GLY A 117 -15.43 3.98 -18.07
C GLY A 117 -14.73 2.74 -18.63
N HIS A 118 -13.44 2.88 -18.93
CA HIS A 118 -12.60 1.84 -19.53
C HIS A 118 -11.30 1.75 -18.74
N GLY A 119 -10.96 0.54 -18.31
CA GLY A 119 -9.78 0.39 -17.46
C GLY A 119 -9.61 -1.01 -16.88
N MET A 120 -9.01 -1.06 -15.69
CA MET A 120 -8.76 -2.30 -14.97
C MET A 120 -9.10 -2.16 -13.49
N ILE A 121 -9.24 -3.30 -12.82
CA ILE A 121 -9.47 -3.40 -11.39
C ILE A 121 -8.17 -3.83 -10.72
N CYS A 122 -7.86 -3.17 -9.61
CA CYS A 122 -6.69 -3.45 -8.78
C CYS A 122 -7.17 -3.82 -7.38
N HIS A 123 -6.90 -5.07 -6.97
CA HIS A 123 -7.09 -5.52 -5.59
C HIS A 123 -5.72 -5.72 -4.95
N GLY A 124 -5.43 -4.92 -3.94
CA GLY A 124 -4.16 -4.92 -3.22
C GLY A 124 -4.28 -5.57 -1.84
N THR A 125 -3.21 -6.24 -1.40
CA THR A 125 -3.03 -6.70 -0.03
C THR A 125 -1.73 -6.13 0.50
N LEU A 126 -1.80 -5.31 1.55
CA LEU A 126 -0.65 -4.69 2.21
C LEU A 126 -0.51 -5.20 3.65
N ALA A 127 0.73 -5.50 4.05
CA ALA A 127 1.02 -5.81 5.44
C ALA A 127 1.19 -4.53 6.27
N PHE A 128 0.51 -4.47 7.41
CA PHE A 128 0.68 -3.43 8.42
C PHE A 128 0.96 -4.03 9.78
N THR A 129 1.70 -3.30 10.61
CA THR A 129 1.71 -3.56 12.05
C THR A 129 0.43 -2.99 12.69
N PRO A 130 0.05 -3.41 13.92
CA PRO A 130 -0.99 -2.74 14.71
C PRO A 130 -0.76 -1.24 14.86
N ALA A 131 0.49 -0.80 14.92
CA ALA A 131 0.88 0.62 14.94
C ALA A 131 0.78 1.32 13.57
N ARG A 132 0.24 0.64 12.54
CA ARG A 132 -0.02 1.15 11.18
C ARG A 132 1.24 1.42 10.34
N LEU A 133 2.37 0.74 10.63
CA LEU A 133 3.53 0.77 9.75
C LEU A 133 3.31 -0.18 8.56
N PRO A 134 3.34 0.30 7.28
CA PRO A 134 3.17 -0.55 6.11
C PRO A 134 4.46 -1.32 5.80
N LEU A 135 4.49 -2.63 6.03
CA LEU A 135 5.69 -3.46 5.91
C LEU A 135 5.95 -4.00 4.50
N GLY A 136 4.95 -3.95 3.62
CA GLY A 136 5.10 -4.38 2.21
C GLY A 136 3.78 -4.60 1.50
N VAL A 137 3.85 -4.72 0.17
CA VAL A 137 2.76 -5.18 -0.68
C VAL A 137 2.87 -6.70 -0.78
N LEU A 138 1.91 -7.42 -0.23
CA LEU A 138 1.90 -8.89 -0.17
C LEU A 138 1.21 -9.52 -1.38
N GLY A 139 0.25 -8.82 -1.96
CA GLY A 139 -0.53 -9.28 -3.10
C GLY A 139 -1.02 -8.13 -3.96
N LEU A 140 -1.08 -8.38 -5.25
CA LEU A 140 -1.57 -7.43 -6.24
C LEU A 140 -2.28 -8.20 -7.35
N ARG A 141 -3.60 -8.21 -7.33
CA ARG A 141 -4.41 -8.80 -8.40
C ARG A 141 -4.90 -7.70 -9.32
N LEU A 142 -4.56 -7.82 -10.60
CA LEU A 142 -4.95 -6.88 -11.65
C LEU A 142 -5.74 -7.64 -12.71
N TRP A 143 -6.94 -7.16 -13.04
CA TRP A 143 -7.76 -7.77 -14.09
C TRP A 143 -8.63 -6.73 -14.79
N ALA A 144 -9.02 -7.04 -16.01
CA ALA A 144 -10.02 -6.31 -16.77
C ALA A 144 -11.33 -7.13 -16.82
N ARG A 145 -12.48 -6.47 -16.80
CA ARG A 145 -13.77 -7.12 -17.01
C ARG A 145 -13.95 -7.43 -18.48
N ASP A 146 -14.51 -8.59 -18.75
CA ASP A 146 -14.90 -8.97 -20.10
C ASP A 146 -16.09 -8.09 -20.56
N PRO A 147 -15.94 -7.32 -21.65
CA PRO A 147 -17.03 -6.50 -22.18
C PRO A 147 -18.23 -7.32 -22.68
N GLU A 148 -18.01 -8.59 -23.09
CA GLU A 148 -19.05 -9.46 -23.58
C GLU A 148 -19.83 -10.18 -22.46
N GLN A 149 -19.32 -10.14 -21.23
CA GLN A 149 -19.98 -10.70 -20.04
C GLN A 149 -20.53 -9.62 -19.12
N PRO A 150 -21.63 -8.95 -19.47
CA PRO A 150 -22.22 -7.96 -18.59
C PRO A 150 -22.62 -8.63 -17.27
N GLN A 151 -22.19 -8.06 -16.15
CA GLN A 151 -22.58 -8.52 -14.82
C GLN A 151 -24.09 -8.26 -14.63
N ARG A 152 -24.94 -9.18 -15.09
CA ARG A 152 -26.38 -9.09 -14.90
C ARG A 152 -26.69 -9.27 -13.40
N ARG A 153 -27.30 -8.28 -12.81
CA ARG A 153 -27.74 -8.27 -11.40
C ARG A 153 -28.61 -9.48 -11.04
N THR A 154 -29.42 -9.96 -11.97
CA THR A 154 -30.38 -11.06 -11.83
C THR A 154 -29.73 -12.43 -11.60
N THR A 155 -28.56 -12.70 -12.19
CA THR A 155 -27.86 -13.99 -12.06
C THR A 155 -26.80 -14.00 -10.95
N ARG A 156 -26.52 -12.85 -10.33
CA ARG A 156 -25.43 -12.72 -9.34
C ARG A 156 -25.65 -13.60 -8.08
N ARG A 157 -26.90 -13.79 -7.67
CA ARG A 157 -27.22 -14.57 -6.45
C ARG A 157 -27.05 -16.07 -6.63
N THR A 158 -27.24 -16.59 -7.84
CA THR A 158 -27.22 -18.04 -8.15
C THR A 158 -25.88 -18.54 -8.67
N ARG A 159 -24.95 -17.65 -9.05
CA ARG A 159 -23.61 -18.04 -9.51
C ARG A 159 -22.78 -18.62 -8.36
N PRO A 160 -21.94 -19.63 -8.64
CA PRO A 160 -20.87 -20.05 -7.72
C PRO A 160 -20.00 -18.86 -7.33
N ILE A 161 -19.35 -18.94 -6.15
CA ILE A 161 -18.51 -17.84 -5.67
C ILE A 161 -17.30 -17.61 -6.57
N GLU A 162 -16.80 -18.67 -7.21
CA GLU A 162 -15.66 -18.67 -8.13
C GLU A 162 -15.91 -17.76 -9.35
N ASP A 163 -17.18 -17.65 -9.78
CA ASP A 163 -17.60 -16.82 -10.91
C ASP A 163 -17.93 -15.37 -10.52
N LYS A 164 -17.77 -15.01 -9.25
CA LYS A 164 -18.04 -13.67 -8.74
C LYS A 164 -16.75 -12.87 -8.51
N GLU A 165 -16.81 -11.56 -8.74
CA GLU A 165 -15.67 -10.68 -8.39
C GLU A 165 -15.31 -10.73 -6.89
N SER A 166 -16.26 -11.13 -6.03
CA SER A 166 -15.99 -11.32 -4.60
C SER A 166 -15.05 -12.50 -4.30
N TYR A 167 -14.80 -13.40 -5.28
CA TYR A 167 -13.80 -14.45 -5.16
C TYR A 167 -12.38 -13.91 -4.89
N LYS A 168 -12.09 -12.66 -5.28
CA LYS A 168 -10.84 -11.97 -4.96
C LYS A 168 -10.47 -12.02 -3.47
N TRP A 169 -11.48 -12.02 -2.58
CA TRP A 169 -11.26 -12.08 -1.12
C TRP A 169 -10.77 -13.46 -0.69
N ILE A 170 -11.31 -14.51 -1.30
CA ILE A 170 -10.90 -15.91 -1.07
C ILE A 170 -9.48 -16.13 -1.61
N ASP A 171 -9.20 -15.70 -2.84
CA ASP A 171 -7.84 -15.79 -3.40
C ASP A 171 -6.81 -15.08 -2.51
N SER A 172 -7.17 -13.93 -1.99
CA SER A 172 -6.26 -13.15 -1.15
C SER A 172 -6.01 -13.82 0.20
N VAL A 173 -7.02 -14.41 0.83
CA VAL A 173 -6.81 -15.12 2.11
C VAL A 173 -5.98 -16.40 1.92
N ARG A 174 -6.13 -17.10 0.79
CA ARG A 174 -5.27 -18.22 0.40
C ARG A 174 -3.80 -17.79 0.24
N ALA A 175 -3.58 -16.66 -0.45
CA ALA A 175 -2.23 -16.10 -0.58
C ALA A 175 -1.63 -15.71 0.78
N ILE A 176 -2.43 -15.12 1.68
CA ILE A 176 -2.00 -14.81 3.06
C ILE A 176 -1.62 -16.09 3.81
N ALA A 177 -2.38 -17.18 3.68
CA ALA A 177 -2.09 -18.45 4.35
C ALA A 177 -0.73 -19.05 3.92
N VAL A 178 -0.37 -18.94 2.64
CA VAL A 178 0.96 -19.34 2.13
C VAL A 178 2.08 -18.54 2.80
N LEU A 179 1.89 -17.23 2.98
CA LEU A 179 2.88 -16.37 3.64
C LEU A 179 2.93 -16.64 5.16
N LYS A 180 1.78 -16.88 5.77
CA LYS A 180 1.67 -17.25 7.19
C LYS A 180 2.50 -18.50 7.51
N ALA A 181 2.49 -19.50 6.64
CA ALA A 181 3.27 -20.72 6.83
C ALA A 181 4.80 -20.47 6.92
N GLN A 182 5.29 -19.34 6.36
CA GLN A 182 6.70 -18.97 6.41
C GLN A 182 7.08 -18.21 7.69
N LEU A 183 6.11 -17.77 8.48
CA LEU A 183 6.30 -17.03 9.74
C LEU A 183 5.46 -17.65 10.86
N PRO A 184 5.82 -18.87 11.32
CA PRO A 184 5.10 -19.55 12.38
C PRO A 184 5.17 -18.72 13.68
N GLY A 185 4.09 -18.72 14.44
CA GLY A 185 3.96 -17.94 15.67
C GLY A 185 3.50 -16.49 15.50
N THR A 186 3.42 -15.98 14.27
CA THR A 186 2.81 -14.67 13.96
C THR A 186 1.32 -14.85 13.71
N ARG A 187 0.49 -14.03 14.37
CA ARG A 187 -0.95 -13.95 14.07
C ARG A 187 -1.15 -13.11 12.81
N TRP A 188 -1.91 -13.65 11.87
CA TRP A 188 -2.26 -12.96 10.63
C TRP A 188 -3.74 -12.66 10.62
N VAL A 189 -4.08 -11.38 10.48
CA VAL A 189 -5.46 -10.89 10.45
C VAL A 189 -5.72 -10.26 9.09
N SER A 190 -6.61 -10.84 8.32
CA SER A 190 -7.14 -10.23 7.08
C SER A 190 -8.09 -9.10 7.47
N VAL A 191 -7.74 -7.87 7.12
CA VAL A 191 -8.53 -6.66 7.44
C VAL A 191 -9.10 -6.08 6.17
N ALA A 192 -10.44 -5.98 6.08
CA ALA A 192 -11.12 -5.57 4.86
C ALA A 192 -12.39 -4.76 5.12
N ASP A 193 -12.91 -4.13 4.08
CA ASP A 193 -14.14 -3.35 4.15
C ASP A 193 -15.40 -4.20 4.01
N ARG A 194 -16.56 -3.54 3.84
CA ARG A 194 -17.89 -4.19 3.69
C ARG A 194 -17.99 -5.15 2.49
N GLU A 195 -17.17 -5.00 1.46
CA GLU A 195 -17.24 -5.90 0.31
C GLU A 195 -16.76 -7.31 0.64
N SER A 196 -15.94 -7.46 1.68
CA SER A 196 -15.45 -8.75 2.17
C SER A 196 -16.42 -9.47 3.09
N ASP A 197 -17.59 -8.88 3.43
CA ASP A 197 -18.63 -9.54 4.20
C ASP A 197 -19.34 -10.63 3.37
N VAL A 198 -18.60 -11.69 3.10
CA VAL A 198 -18.98 -12.86 2.30
C VAL A 198 -18.81 -14.11 3.17
N PHE A 199 -19.84 -14.93 3.28
CA PHE A 199 -19.84 -16.09 4.19
C PHE A 199 -18.74 -17.09 3.82
N GLU A 200 -18.57 -17.36 2.53
CA GLU A 200 -17.55 -18.25 2.00
C GLU A 200 -16.13 -17.77 2.30
N PHE A 201 -15.91 -16.44 2.38
CA PHE A 201 -14.62 -15.87 2.79
C PHE A 201 -14.33 -16.16 4.26
N PHE A 202 -15.31 -16.05 5.17
CA PHE A 202 -15.12 -16.40 6.58
C PHE A 202 -14.82 -17.89 6.77
N THR A 203 -15.56 -18.75 6.05
CA THR A 203 -15.33 -20.21 6.07
C THR A 203 -13.92 -20.56 5.61
N GLU A 204 -13.46 -20.00 4.49
CA GLU A 204 -12.12 -20.25 3.94
C GLU A 204 -11.02 -19.73 4.89
N ALA A 205 -11.20 -18.52 5.43
CA ALA A 205 -10.24 -17.96 6.39
C ALA A 205 -10.10 -18.83 7.64
N GLN A 206 -11.23 -19.33 8.17
CA GLN A 206 -11.24 -20.25 9.31
C GLN A 206 -10.50 -21.56 8.98
N ALA A 207 -10.78 -22.17 7.83
CA ALA A 207 -10.12 -23.41 7.40
C ALA A 207 -8.61 -23.24 7.25
N LEU A 208 -8.16 -22.07 6.79
CA LEU A 208 -6.74 -21.74 6.64
C LEU A 208 -6.09 -21.20 7.93
N GLY A 209 -6.87 -21.02 8.99
CA GLY A 209 -6.42 -20.46 10.27
C GLY A 209 -5.92 -19.02 10.14
N VAL A 210 -6.44 -18.24 9.19
CA VAL A 210 -6.19 -16.80 9.05
C VAL A 210 -7.32 -16.07 9.75
N ASP A 211 -6.96 -15.20 10.69
CA ASP A 211 -7.96 -14.38 11.36
C ASP A 211 -8.56 -13.32 10.42
N VAL A 212 -9.78 -12.89 10.71
CA VAL A 212 -10.50 -11.87 9.95
C VAL A 212 -10.93 -10.70 10.82
N LEU A 213 -10.96 -9.51 10.21
CA LEU A 213 -11.55 -8.31 10.77
C LEU A 213 -12.21 -7.52 9.65
N THR A 214 -13.53 -7.58 9.58
CA THR A 214 -14.34 -7.06 8.48
C THR A 214 -15.44 -6.16 8.99
N ARG A 215 -15.82 -5.14 8.23
CA ARG A 215 -17.03 -4.36 8.53
C ARG A 215 -18.25 -5.08 7.97
N ALA A 216 -19.25 -5.34 8.83
CA ALA A 216 -20.51 -5.95 8.43
C ALA A 216 -21.24 -5.07 7.39
N ALA A 217 -21.66 -5.69 6.30
CA ALA A 217 -22.48 -5.09 5.25
C ALA A 217 -23.95 -5.48 5.38
N TRP A 218 -24.22 -6.65 5.96
CA TRP A 218 -25.52 -7.30 5.99
C TRP A 218 -25.96 -7.56 7.42
N ASP A 219 -27.27 -7.40 7.68
CA ASP A 219 -27.91 -7.88 8.89
C ASP A 219 -28.16 -9.38 8.72
N ARG A 220 -27.24 -10.19 9.21
CA ARG A 220 -27.24 -11.65 9.02
C ARG A 220 -28.01 -12.33 10.12
N ASN A 221 -28.57 -13.51 9.82
CA ASN A 221 -29.06 -14.39 10.84
C ASN A 221 -27.92 -14.87 11.73
N VAL A 222 -28.13 -14.85 13.02
CA VAL A 222 -27.21 -15.32 14.06
C VAL A 222 -27.96 -16.17 15.07
N GLU A 223 -27.25 -17.12 15.69
CA GLU A 223 -27.78 -17.81 16.87
C GLU A 223 -27.85 -16.82 18.03
N GLY A 224 -28.98 -16.78 18.72
CA GLY A 224 -29.17 -15.90 19.87
C GLY A 224 -30.64 -15.42 20.02
N PRO A 225 -30.97 -14.72 21.10
CA PRO A 225 -32.33 -14.30 21.38
C PRO A 225 -32.89 -13.27 20.38
N GLU A 226 -32.05 -12.43 19.82
CA GLU A 226 -32.46 -11.41 18.85
C GLU A 226 -32.52 -11.96 17.43
N GLY A 227 -31.78 -13.03 17.13
CA GLY A 227 -31.76 -13.74 15.84
C GLY A 227 -31.18 -12.98 14.65
N GLN A 228 -30.81 -11.71 14.83
CA GLN A 228 -30.25 -10.83 13.81
C GLN A 228 -29.01 -10.13 14.33
N LEU A 229 -27.94 -10.07 13.50
CA LEU A 229 -26.63 -9.53 13.85
C LEU A 229 -26.69 -8.12 14.45
N PHE A 230 -27.45 -7.21 13.83
CA PHE A 230 -27.48 -5.82 14.28
C PHE A 230 -28.29 -5.66 15.57
N ALA A 231 -29.31 -6.47 15.77
CA ALA A 231 -30.08 -6.51 17.00
C ALA A 231 -29.25 -7.10 18.16
N GLU A 232 -28.53 -8.21 17.94
CA GLU A 232 -27.62 -8.80 18.95
C GLU A 232 -26.54 -7.78 19.37
N LEU A 233 -25.94 -7.08 18.42
CA LEU A 233 -24.96 -6.01 18.73
C LEU A 233 -25.60 -4.87 19.53
N ALA A 234 -26.84 -4.51 19.23
CA ALA A 234 -27.55 -3.45 19.95
C ALA A 234 -27.95 -3.87 21.37
N ALA A 235 -28.29 -5.14 21.59
CA ALA A 235 -28.61 -5.71 22.89
C ALA A 235 -27.36 -5.96 23.75
N ALA A 236 -26.18 -6.10 23.12
CA ALA A 236 -24.91 -6.31 23.82
C ALA A 236 -24.59 -5.15 24.80
N PRO A 237 -23.96 -5.44 25.96
CA PRO A 237 -23.60 -4.40 26.92
C PRO A 237 -22.56 -3.42 26.35
N VAL A 238 -22.62 -2.17 26.80
CA VAL A 238 -21.54 -1.19 26.52
C VAL A 238 -20.32 -1.59 27.35
N VAL A 239 -19.24 -1.99 26.67
CA VAL A 239 -18.00 -2.42 27.33
C VAL A 239 -17.07 -1.26 27.64
N THR A 240 -17.12 -0.17 26.84
CA THR A 240 -16.32 1.04 27.06
C THR A 240 -16.78 2.19 26.15
N TYR A 241 -16.10 3.33 26.29
CA TYR A 241 -16.29 4.52 25.45
C TYR A 241 -14.98 4.94 24.79
N LYS A 242 -15.05 5.50 23.58
CA LYS A 242 -13.89 6.05 22.86
C LYS A 242 -14.18 7.47 22.38
N GLN A 243 -13.27 8.40 22.67
CA GLN A 243 -13.28 9.72 22.04
C GLN A 243 -12.45 9.67 20.74
N LEU A 244 -13.05 10.12 19.63
CA LEU A 244 -12.41 10.13 18.33
C LEU A 244 -12.35 11.56 17.79
N ALA A 245 -11.15 12.12 17.66
CA ALA A 245 -10.92 13.39 17.03
C ALA A 245 -11.08 13.26 15.50
N LEU A 246 -12.04 13.97 14.94
CA LEU A 246 -12.32 14.02 13.51
C LEU A 246 -11.80 15.34 12.94
N PRO A 247 -10.78 15.34 12.08
CA PRO A 247 -10.26 16.57 11.47
C PRO A 247 -11.30 17.19 10.52
N ALA A 248 -11.15 18.49 10.25
CA ALA A 248 -11.92 19.17 9.22
C ALA A 248 -11.66 18.49 7.86
N ARG A 249 -12.73 18.29 7.07
CA ARG A 249 -12.65 17.72 5.72
C ARG A 249 -13.76 18.25 4.83
N GLY A 250 -13.41 18.99 3.78
CA GLY A 250 -14.38 19.64 2.91
C GLY A 250 -15.25 20.61 3.72
N LYS A 251 -16.58 20.41 3.70
CA LYS A 251 -17.53 21.22 4.48
C LYS A 251 -17.66 20.80 5.96
N ARG A 252 -17.09 19.66 6.34
CA ARG A 252 -17.16 19.14 7.73
C ARG A 252 -16.15 19.87 8.61
N LYS A 253 -16.61 20.52 9.67
CA LYS A 253 -15.77 21.12 10.72
C LYS A 253 -15.08 20.02 11.54
N ALA A 254 -13.91 20.34 12.08
CA ALA A 254 -13.24 19.46 13.07
C ALA A 254 -14.15 19.29 14.31
N ARG A 255 -14.25 18.07 14.81
CA ARG A 255 -15.01 17.75 16.02
C ARG A 255 -14.47 16.51 16.73
N THR A 256 -14.83 16.32 17.97
CA THR A 256 -14.59 15.08 18.70
C THR A 256 -15.91 14.30 18.80
N ALA A 257 -15.94 13.08 18.27
CA ALA A 257 -17.04 12.16 18.42
C ALA A 257 -16.86 11.30 19.68
N LYS A 258 -17.93 11.10 20.44
CA LYS A 258 -17.94 10.19 21.60
C LYS A 258 -18.68 8.91 21.18
N LEU A 259 -17.97 7.80 21.15
CA LEU A 259 -18.47 6.51 20.72
C LEU A 259 -18.75 5.62 21.93
N GLU A 260 -19.90 4.93 21.90
CA GLU A 260 -20.17 3.76 22.73
C GLU A 260 -19.61 2.53 22.00
N ILE A 261 -18.90 1.67 22.74
CA ILE A 261 -18.33 0.44 22.22
C ILE A 261 -19.04 -0.74 22.87
N ARG A 262 -19.64 -1.59 22.04
CA ARG A 262 -20.29 -2.84 22.44
C ARG A 262 -19.55 -4.01 21.83
N ALA A 263 -19.55 -5.15 22.50
CA ALA A 263 -18.93 -6.37 21.99
C ALA A 263 -19.67 -7.60 22.52
N CYS A 264 -19.83 -8.61 21.67
CA CYS A 264 -20.39 -9.90 22.04
C CYS A 264 -19.83 -11.02 21.14
N ALA A 265 -19.87 -12.25 21.67
CA ALA A 265 -19.67 -13.44 20.86
C ALA A 265 -20.91 -13.66 19.98
N LEU A 266 -20.71 -14.13 18.76
CA LEU A 266 -21.74 -14.36 17.76
C LEU A 266 -21.51 -15.68 17.04
N THR A 267 -22.58 -16.35 16.63
CA THR A 267 -22.51 -17.46 15.68
C THR A 267 -23.34 -17.08 14.45
N LEU A 268 -22.69 -16.86 13.33
CA LEU A 268 -23.37 -16.58 12.07
C LEU A 268 -24.00 -17.87 11.54
N GLU A 269 -25.30 -17.85 11.22
CA GLU A 269 -25.98 -18.95 10.56
C GLU A 269 -25.61 -19.04 9.08
N CYS A 270 -25.70 -20.26 8.53
CA CYS A 270 -25.47 -20.49 7.11
C CYS A 270 -26.49 -19.75 6.25
N PRO A 271 -26.08 -19.17 5.10
CA PRO A 271 -27.03 -18.58 4.18
C PRO A 271 -28.06 -19.59 3.69
N LEU A 272 -29.33 -19.22 3.72
CA LEU A 272 -30.47 -20.09 3.30
C LEU A 272 -30.53 -20.32 1.78
N ASN A 273 -29.78 -19.53 1.00
CA ASN A 273 -29.67 -19.69 -0.44
C ASN A 273 -28.68 -20.81 -0.82
N GLY A 274 -28.72 -21.29 -2.04
CA GLY A 274 -27.91 -22.42 -2.51
C GLY A 274 -26.41 -22.34 -2.30
N SER A 275 -25.87 -21.14 -2.02
CA SER A 275 -24.45 -20.92 -1.67
C SER A 275 -24.08 -21.43 -0.26
N GLY A 276 -25.08 -21.64 0.61
CA GLY A 276 -24.85 -22.18 1.97
C GLY A 276 -24.79 -23.71 2.07
N ARG A 277 -24.98 -24.46 0.98
CA ARG A 277 -24.96 -25.92 1.02
C ARG A 277 -23.58 -26.46 1.40
N GLY A 278 -23.52 -27.28 2.45
CA GLY A 278 -22.27 -27.87 2.93
C GLY A 278 -21.41 -26.95 3.79
N LEU A 279 -21.88 -25.74 4.10
CA LEU A 279 -21.24 -24.84 5.04
C LEU A 279 -21.79 -25.06 6.47
N HIS A 280 -21.00 -24.68 7.45
CA HIS A 280 -21.35 -24.76 8.87
C HIS A 280 -21.46 -23.36 9.48
N PRO A 281 -22.26 -23.17 10.55
CA PRO A 281 -22.28 -21.92 11.30
C PRO A 281 -20.86 -21.49 11.74
N ILE A 282 -20.61 -20.19 11.79
CA ILE A 282 -19.28 -19.65 12.06
C ILE A 282 -19.32 -18.84 13.35
N ALA A 283 -18.50 -19.25 14.33
CA ALA A 283 -18.30 -18.48 15.55
C ALA A 283 -17.37 -17.28 15.28
N LEU A 284 -17.85 -16.08 15.58
CA LEU A 284 -17.15 -14.81 15.47
C LEU A 284 -17.40 -13.95 16.71
N TRP A 285 -16.77 -12.79 16.72
CA TRP A 285 -17.03 -11.71 17.67
C TRP A 285 -17.52 -10.50 16.89
N GLY A 286 -18.54 -9.84 17.44
CA GLY A 286 -19.04 -8.57 16.97
C GLY A 286 -18.49 -7.44 17.82
N VAL A 287 -18.02 -6.35 17.19
CA VAL A 287 -17.65 -5.10 17.86
C VAL A 287 -18.39 -3.96 17.19
N TRP A 288 -19.19 -3.24 17.96
CA TRP A 288 -19.96 -2.10 17.46
C TRP A 288 -19.50 -0.80 18.10
N ALA A 289 -18.98 0.10 17.29
CA ALA A 289 -18.65 1.47 17.68
C ALA A 289 -19.70 2.41 17.11
N TYR A 290 -20.49 3.02 17.98
CA TYR A 290 -21.63 3.85 17.62
C TYR A 290 -21.60 5.22 18.31
N GLU A 291 -21.96 6.28 17.59
CA GLU A 291 -22.08 7.64 18.11
C GLU A 291 -23.56 7.93 18.47
N PRO A 292 -23.94 7.86 19.76
CA PRO A 292 -25.35 7.97 20.15
C PRO A 292 -25.90 9.40 20.06
N LYS A 293 -25.01 10.41 20.12
CA LYS A 293 -25.39 11.83 20.11
C LYS A 293 -24.53 12.61 19.09
N PRO A 294 -24.74 12.41 17.79
CA PRO A 294 -24.09 13.20 16.78
C PRO A 294 -24.62 14.66 16.79
N PRO A 295 -23.85 15.65 16.29
CA PRO A 295 -24.38 17.00 16.08
C PRO A 295 -25.58 17.01 15.12
N ALA A 296 -26.46 17.98 15.27
CA ALA A 296 -27.65 18.11 14.41
C ALA A 296 -27.26 18.16 12.92
N GLY A 297 -27.93 17.34 12.09
CA GLY A 297 -27.68 17.21 10.66
C GLY A 297 -26.40 16.46 10.27
N VAL A 298 -25.74 15.79 11.21
CA VAL A 298 -24.55 14.95 10.95
C VAL A 298 -24.93 13.50 11.15
N GLU A 299 -24.62 12.66 10.16
CA GLU A 299 -24.76 11.21 10.31
C GLU A 299 -23.87 10.68 11.44
N PRO A 300 -24.38 9.79 12.31
CA PRO A 300 -23.60 9.17 13.37
C PRO A 300 -22.47 8.32 12.78
N LEU A 301 -21.38 8.21 13.51
CA LEU A 301 -20.42 7.14 13.26
C LEU A 301 -21.05 5.81 13.69
N ASP A 302 -21.03 4.85 12.78
CA ASP A 302 -21.61 3.52 12.96
C ASP A 302 -20.71 2.46 12.31
N TRP A 303 -19.91 1.78 13.11
CA TRP A 303 -19.00 0.74 12.66
C TRP A 303 -19.34 -0.59 13.36
N LYS A 304 -19.97 -1.47 12.62
CA LYS A 304 -20.21 -2.85 13.04
C LYS A 304 -19.12 -3.73 12.43
N LEU A 305 -18.28 -4.29 13.29
CA LEU A 305 -17.14 -5.13 12.87
C LEU A 305 -17.41 -6.59 13.26
N LEU A 306 -16.98 -7.50 12.40
CA LEU A 306 -16.94 -8.94 12.63
C LEU A 306 -15.47 -9.38 12.66
N THR A 307 -15.10 -10.20 13.65
CA THR A 307 -13.73 -10.73 13.77
C THR A 307 -13.73 -12.13 14.33
N SER A 308 -12.77 -12.96 13.87
CA SER A 308 -12.50 -14.28 14.47
C SER A 308 -11.59 -14.17 15.70
N VAL A 309 -10.95 -13.03 15.91
CA VAL A 309 -10.10 -12.81 17.08
C VAL A 309 -10.97 -12.53 18.30
N PRO A 310 -10.78 -13.25 19.42
CA PRO A 310 -11.58 -13.05 20.64
C PRO A 310 -11.60 -11.59 21.13
N VAL A 311 -12.76 -11.19 21.68
CA VAL A 311 -12.99 -9.87 22.28
C VAL A 311 -13.68 -10.04 23.62
N THR A 312 -12.90 -10.31 24.65
CA THR A 312 -13.37 -10.63 26.01
C THR A 312 -13.23 -9.47 26.97
N SER A 313 -12.56 -8.39 26.56
CA SER A 313 -12.33 -7.20 27.38
C SER A 313 -12.55 -5.90 26.60
N ALA A 314 -12.66 -4.79 27.34
CA ALA A 314 -12.75 -3.44 26.79
C ALA A 314 -11.51 -3.08 25.94
N ASP A 315 -10.32 -3.45 26.43
CA ASP A 315 -9.06 -3.17 25.73
C ASP A 315 -8.96 -3.91 24.40
N GLU A 316 -9.40 -5.18 24.37
CA GLU A 316 -9.47 -5.96 23.13
C GLU A 316 -10.47 -5.36 22.13
N ALA A 317 -11.61 -4.87 22.59
CA ALA A 317 -12.57 -4.19 21.72
C ALA A 317 -11.97 -2.91 21.11
N LEU A 318 -11.27 -2.10 21.89
CA LEU A 318 -10.57 -0.92 21.42
C LEU A 318 -9.44 -1.27 20.46
N GLU A 319 -8.70 -2.33 20.73
CA GLU A 319 -7.62 -2.82 19.86
C GLU A 319 -8.17 -3.23 18.48
N ARG A 320 -9.33 -3.97 18.41
CA ARG A 320 -9.94 -4.34 17.12
C ARG A 320 -10.38 -3.11 16.33
N LEU A 321 -10.88 -2.08 16.99
CA LEU A 321 -11.20 -0.81 16.34
C LEU A 321 -9.95 -0.12 15.79
N ASP A 322 -8.84 -0.14 16.52
CA ASP A 322 -7.57 0.44 16.07
C ASP A 322 -6.94 -0.37 14.92
N TRP A 323 -7.06 -1.69 14.94
CA TRP A 323 -6.66 -2.54 13.82
C TRP A 323 -7.50 -2.26 12.56
N TYR A 324 -8.83 -2.13 12.73
CA TYR A 324 -9.69 -1.77 11.60
C TYR A 324 -9.34 -0.38 11.04
N ALA A 325 -8.99 0.56 11.89
CA ALA A 325 -8.54 1.88 11.46
C ALA A 325 -7.22 1.84 10.65
N ALA A 326 -6.38 0.80 10.77
CA ALA A 326 -5.21 0.61 9.93
C ALA A 326 -5.57 0.41 8.44
N ARG A 327 -6.82 0.00 8.14
CA ARG A 327 -7.34 -0.14 6.77
C ARG A 327 -7.19 1.15 5.95
N TRP A 328 -7.31 2.31 6.56
CA TRP A 328 -7.10 3.59 5.88
C TRP A 328 -5.70 3.75 5.27
N GLY A 329 -4.74 2.95 5.70
CA GLY A 329 -3.40 2.94 5.13
C GLY A 329 -3.38 2.50 3.66
N ILE A 330 -4.25 1.56 3.26
CA ILE A 330 -4.32 1.12 1.86
C ILE A 330 -4.95 2.19 0.96
N GLU A 331 -5.90 2.98 1.47
CA GLU A 331 -6.46 4.12 0.72
C GLU A 331 -5.40 5.21 0.49
N GLN A 332 -4.50 5.42 1.47
CA GLN A 332 -3.36 6.31 1.28
C GLN A 332 -2.39 5.77 0.23
N TRP A 333 -2.13 4.45 0.22
CA TRP A 333 -1.34 3.82 -0.81
C TRP A 333 -1.97 3.95 -2.20
N HIS A 334 -3.28 3.72 -2.35
CA HIS A 334 -4.02 3.97 -3.58
C HIS A 334 -3.89 5.42 -4.04
N ARG A 335 -3.96 6.36 -3.11
CA ARG A 335 -3.78 7.79 -3.43
C ARG A 335 -2.38 8.09 -3.96
N VAL A 336 -1.32 7.53 -3.33
CA VAL A 336 0.05 7.68 -3.83
C VAL A 336 0.19 7.05 -5.21
N LEU A 337 -0.37 5.85 -5.41
CA LEU A 337 -0.34 5.14 -6.68
C LEU A 337 -1.03 5.94 -7.80
N LYS A 338 -2.26 6.43 -7.57
CA LYS A 338 -3.04 7.16 -8.56
C LYS A 338 -2.56 8.60 -8.77
N SER A 339 -2.40 9.36 -7.70
CA SER A 339 -2.09 10.79 -7.78
C SER A 339 -0.58 11.05 -7.77
N GLY A 340 0.19 10.33 -6.97
CA GLY A 340 1.63 10.47 -6.87
C GLY A 340 2.37 9.88 -8.06
N CYS A 341 2.05 8.64 -8.39
CA CYS A 341 2.65 7.94 -9.53
C CYS A 341 1.89 8.17 -10.84
N ARG A 342 0.74 8.82 -10.81
CA ARG A 342 -0.11 9.11 -11.98
C ARG A 342 -0.31 7.90 -12.90
N ILE A 343 -0.62 6.74 -12.30
CA ILE A 343 -0.69 5.49 -13.06
C ILE A 343 -1.79 5.51 -14.14
N GLU A 344 -2.87 6.26 -13.91
CA GLU A 344 -3.98 6.42 -14.87
C GLU A 344 -3.60 7.26 -16.10
N GLN A 345 -2.42 7.91 -16.09
CA GLN A 345 -1.86 8.67 -17.22
C GLN A 345 -0.78 7.89 -17.99
N ARG A 346 -0.53 6.61 -17.63
CA ARG A 346 0.49 5.79 -18.30
C ARG A 346 -0.04 5.25 -19.62
N GLN A 347 0.67 5.57 -20.69
CA GLN A 347 0.31 5.15 -22.04
C GLN A 347 1.16 3.95 -22.44
N LEU A 348 0.55 2.78 -22.43
CA LEU A 348 1.10 1.54 -22.97
C LEU A 348 0.02 0.85 -23.79
N GLU A 349 0.45 0.10 -24.82
CA GLU A 349 -0.44 -0.45 -25.84
C GLU A 349 -1.36 -1.56 -25.33
N SER A 350 -0.99 -2.24 -24.22
CA SER A 350 -1.78 -3.37 -23.73
C SER A 350 -1.89 -3.45 -22.22
N PHE A 351 -2.95 -4.09 -21.74
CA PHE A 351 -3.16 -4.45 -20.33
C PHE A 351 -1.96 -5.19 -19.73
N GLU A 352 -1.35 -6.13 -20.45
CA GLU A 352 -0.22 -6.91 -19.96
C GLU A 352 1.02 -6.03 -19.72
N ARG A 353 1.28 -5.07 -20.60
CA ARG A 353 2.37 -4.08 -20.39
C ARG A 353 2.08 -3.18 -19.19
N LEU A 354 0.83 -2.68 -19.09
CA LEU A 354 0.39 -1.88 -17.95
C LEU A 354 0.51 -2.67 -16.63
N ARG A 355 0.10 -3.93 -16.61
CA ARG A 355 0.13 -4.80 -15.43
C ARG A 355 1.54 -4.94 -14.86
N ARG A 356 2.55 -5.15 -15.71
CA ARG A 356 3.97 -5.20 -15.30
C ARG A 356 4.47 -3.86 -14.77
N LEU A 357 4.15 -2.77 -15.45
CA LEU A 357 4.52 -1.42 -15.03
C LEU A 357 3.87 -1.04 -13.70
N LEU A 358 2.57 -1.29 -13.54
CA LEU A 358 1.81 -1.03 -12.32
C LEU A 358 2.38 -1.77 -11.11
N THR A 359 2.87 -2.98 -11.30
CA THR A 359 3.50 -3.75 -10.22
C THR A 359 4.76 -3.07 -9.70
N VAL A 360 5.57 -2.48 -10.55
CA VAL A 360 6.72 -1.67 -10.13
C VAL A 360 6.26 -0.43 -9.36
N TYR A 361 5.26 0.28 -9.87
CA TYR A 361 4.72 1.47 -9.19
C TYR A 361 4.01 1.15 -7.87
N ALA A 362 3.43 -0.04 -7.72
CA ALA A 362 2.85 -0.50 -6.46
C ALA A 362 3.88 -0.51 -5.33
N VAL A 363 5.10 -0.97 -5.61
CA VAL A 363 6.21 -0.98 -4.66
C VAL A 363 6.78 0.44 -4.43
N ILE A 364 6.87 1.27 -5.47
CA ILE A 364 7.28 2.67 -5.34
C ILE A 364 6.30 3.43 -4.43
N ALA A 365 5.00 3.27 -4.65
CA ALA A 365 3.97 3.90 -3.82
C ALA A 365 4.02 3.43 -2.35
N TRP A 366 4.26 2.12 -2.14
CA TRP A 366 4.48 1.59 -0.81
C TRP A 366 5.70 2.22 -0.12
N ARG A 367 6.83 2.38 -0.81
CA ARG A 367 8.04 2.99 -0.25
C ARG A 367 7.79 4.41 0.26
N ILE A 368 7.03 5.21 -0.49
CA ILE A 368 6.65 6.58 -0.08
C ILE A 368 5.79 6.54 1.18
N LEU A 369 4.80 5.67 1.23
CA LEU A 369 3.94 5.49 2.40
C LEU A 369 4.75 4.98 3.61
N TYR A 370 5.64 4.00 3.41
CA TYR A 370 6.53 3.46 4.44
C TYR A 370 7.41 4.55 5.06
N ALA A 371 8.08 5.36 4.24
CA ALA A 371 8.90 6.47 4.71
C ALA A 371 8.11 7.47 5.55
N THR A 372 6.87 7.81 5.08
CA THR A 372 5.98 8.72 5.79
C THR A 372 5.60 8.19 7.17
N MET A 373 5.23 6.92 7.25
CA MET A 373 4.74 6.33 8.50
C MET A 373 5.88 6.01 9.47
N LEU A 374 7.03 5.55 8.95
CA LEU A 374 8.20 5.26 9.77
C LEU A 374 8.70 6.51 10.51
N ALA A 375 8.74 7.66 9.85
CA ALA A 375 9.15 8.92 10.47
C ALA A 375 8.20 9.37 11.59
N ARG A 376 6.93 8.99 11.55
CA ARG A 376 5.97 9.27 12.62
C ARG A 376 6.11 8.34 13.81
N LEU A 377 6.40 7.05 13.53
CA LEU A 377 6.47 6.01 14.57
C LEU A 377 7.83 5.97 15.28
N VAL A 378 8.91 6.20 14.54
CA VAL A 378 10.29 6.14 15.08
C VAL A 378 11.04 7.42 14.72
N PRO A 379 10.62 8.58 15.23
CA PRO A 379 11.10 9.90 14.82
C PRO A 379 12.61 10.12 15.04
N GLY A 380 13.18 9.48 16.06
CA GLY A 380 14.60 9.58 16.42
C GLY A 380 15.55 8.65 15.65
N MET A 381 15.02 7.74 14.81
CA MET A 381 15.84 6.86 13.98
C MET A 381 16.71 7.70 13.03
N ALA A 382 17.93 7.24 12.72
CA ALA A 382 18.77 7.92 11.71
C ALA A 382 18.10 7.92 10.34
N CYS A 383 18.18 9.02 9.60
CA CYS A 383 17.56 9.15 8.29
C CYS A 383 18.11 8.16 7.25
N THR A 384 19.27 7.56 7.51
CA THR A 384 19.87 6.50 6.69
C THR A 384 19.02 5.23 6.58
N ALA A 385 17.99 5.09 7.42
CA ALA A 385 16.97 4.06 7.25
C ALA A 385 16.17 4.18 5.92
N ILE A 386 16.09 5.37 5.34
CA ILE A 386 15.33 5.68 4.11
C ILE A 386 16.21 6.32 3.03
N LEU A 387 17.17 7.16 3.42
CA LEU A 387 18.04 7.93 2.52
C LEU A 387 19.44 7.33 2.51
N ASN A 388 20.09 7.32 1.34
CA ASN A 388 21.52 7.06 1.29
C ASN A 388 22.35 8.31 1.69
N ASP A 389 23.66 8.14 1.85
CA ASP A 389 24.51 9.23 2.35
C ASP A 389 24.49 10.47 1.45
N ASP A 390 24.54 10.29 0.14
CA ASP A 390 24.49 11.44 -0.78
C ASP A 390 23.13 12.16 -0.76
N GLU A 391 22.03 11.42 -0.59
CA GLU A 391 20.68 11.99 -0.52
C GLU A 391 20.51 12.87 0.73
N TRP A 392 20.85 12.37 1.92
CA TRP A 392 20.66 13.17 3.12
C TRP A 392 21.68 14.31 3.22
N GLN A 393 22.90 14.13 2.71
CA GLN A 393 23.92 15.18 2.68
C GLN A 393 23.51 16.32 1.73
N ALA A 394 23.05 16.00 0.53
CA ALA A 394 22.52 16.98 -0.41
C ALA A 394 21.31 17.73 0.17
N LEU A 395 20.39 17.00 0.80
CA LEU A 395 19.22 17.58 1.49
C LEU A 395 19.64 18.57 2.56
N TYR A 396 20.58 18.15 3.43
CA TYR A 396 21.10 19.02 4.51
C TYR A 396 21.69 20.30 3.95
N CYS A 397 22.61 20.18 2.98
CA CYS A 397 23.26 21.34 2.36
C CYS A 397 22.24 22.28 1.71
N ARG A 398 21.20 21.75 1.07
CA ARG A 398 20.13 22.56 0.46
C ARG A 398 19.30 23.31 1.50
N ILE A 399 18.93 22.66 2.59
CA ILE A 399 18.06 23.26 3.62
C ILE A 399 18.81 24.31 4.45
N HIS A 400 20.07 24.04 4.78
CA HIS A 400 20.87 24.90 5.64
C HIS A 400 21.78 25.89 4.87
N HIS A 401 21.69 25.88 3.52
CA HIS A 401 22.50 26.74 2.67
C HIS A 401 24.02 26.66 2.98
N CYS A 402 24.52 25.46 3.26
CA CYS A 402 25.91 25.22 3.63
C CYS A 402 26.57 24.21 2.68
N PRO A 403 27.89 24.36 2.41
CA PRO A 403 28.61 23.47 1.47
C PRO A 403 28.98 22.11 2.08
N ALA A 404 28.95 21.97 3.40
CA ALA A 404 29.39 20.77 4.10
C ALA A 404 28.30 20.26 5.07
N PRO A 405 27.88 19.00 4.94
CA PRO A 405 26.96 18.39 5.90
C PRO A 405 27.69 18.02 7.20
N PRO A 406 26.95 17.78 8.31
CA PRO A 406 27.54 17.25 9.55
C PRO A 406 28.04 15.82 9.35
N ALA A 407 28.89 15.34 10.25
CA ALA A 407 29.39 13.96 10.23
C ALA A 407 28.31 12.94 10.57
N THR A 408 27.31 13.35 11.37
CA THR A 408 26.24 12.46 11.86
C THR A 408 24.94 12.69 11.08
N PRO A 409 24.32 11.63 10.55
CA PRO A 409 23.03 11.74 9.89
C PRO A 409 21.95 12.31 10.82
N PRO A 410 21.05 13.19 10.35
CA PRO A 410 19.97 13.75 11.14
C PRO A 410 18.92 12.69 11.46
N PRO A 411 18.08 12.94 12.49
CA PRO A 411 16.92 12.11 12.78
C PRO A 411 15.96 12.01 11.59
N LEU A 412 15.35 10.84 11.42
CA LEU A 412 14.45 10.55 10.30
C LEU A 412 13.28 11.55 10.23
N LYS A 413 12.65 11.87 11.34
CA LYS A 413 11.57 12.87 11.39
C LYS A 413 12.00 14.21 10.79
N GLN A 414 13.20 14.66 11.12
CA GLN A 414 13.73 15.92 10.64
C GLN A 414 14.00 15.87 9.13
N ALA A 415 14.65 14.82 8.65
CA ALA A 415 14.91 14.63 7.23
C ALA A 415 13.60 14.55 6.41
N ILE A 416 12.59 13.83 6.90
CA ILE A 416 11.27 13.74 6.24
C ILE A 416 10.57 15.11 6.21
N ARG A 417 10.67 15.91 7.25
CA ARG A 417 10.13 17.30 7.23
C ARG A 417 10.84 18.17 6.22
N TRP A 418 12.15 18.06 6.09
CA TRP A 418 12.93 18.78 5.07
C TRP A 418 12.57 18.36 3.66
N ILE A 419 12.40 17.06 3.41
CA ILE A 419 11.90 16.57 2.12
C ILE A 419 10.52 17.17 1.84
N ALA A 420 9.62 17.16 2.83
CA ALA A 420 8.28 17.73 2.67
C ALA A 420 8.32 19.24 2.38
N GLN A 421 9.26 19.98 2.97
CA GLN A 421 9.47 21.42 2.67
C GLN A 421 9.88 21.63 1.21
N LEU A 422 10.75 20.78 0.65
CA LEU A 422 11.02 20.81 -0.80
C LEU A 422 9.76 20.61 -1.63
N GLY A 423 8.81 19.82 -1.13
CA GLY A 423 7.49 19.57 -1.75
C GLY A 423 6.39 20.58 -1.40
N GLY A 424 6.73 21.72 -0.80
CA GLY A 424 5.78 22.78 -0.49
C GLY A 424 5.12 22.71 0.89
N PHE A 425 5.60 21.85 1.80
CA PHE A 425 5.13 21.83 3.18
C PHE A 425 5.68 23.02 3.96
N ILE A 426 4.78 23.87 4.47
CA ILE A 426 5.18 25.10 5.17
C ILE A 426 5.66 24.78 6.60
N GLY A 427 5.05 23.78 7.26
CA GLY A 427 5.44 23.33 8.60
C GLY A 427 4.99 24.25 9.73
N ARG A 428 3.84 24.93 9.58
CA ARG A 428 3.20 25.71 10.66
C ARG A 428 2.79 24.77 11.79
N VAL A 429 2.62 25.29 12.99
CA VAL A 429 2.14 24.50 14.14
C VAL A 429 0.79 23.83 13.86
N SER A 430 -0.09 24.48 13.08
CA SER A 430 -1.39 23.96 12.67
C SER A 430 -1.34 22.89 11.59
N ASP A 431 -0.23 22.77 10.85
CA ASP A 431 -0.15 21.88 9.68
C ASP A 431 0.04 20.40 10.09
N GLY A 432 0.42 20.14 11.35
CA GLY A 432 0.70 18.79 11.83
C GLY A 432 1.93 18.14 11.17
N GLU A 433 1.89 16.83 10.96
CA GLU A 433 2.94 16.08 10.26
C GLU A 433 2.69 16.06 8.75
N PRO A 434 3.76 16.11 7.92
CA PRO A 434 3.63 16.15 6.48
C PRO A 434 2.91 14.91 5.93
N GLY A 435 2.07 15.13 4.92
CA GLY A 435 1.36 14.08 4.22
C GLY A 435 2.18 13.44 3.11
N THR A 436 1.70 12.32 2.59
CA THR A 436 2.35 11.62 1.46
C THR A 436 2.52 12.52 0.24
N GLN A 437 1.61 13.47 -0.01
CA GLN A 437 1.66 14.37 -1.17
C GLN A 437 2.91 15.25 -1.17
N THR A 438 3.15 15.98 -0.09
CA THR A 438 4.34 16.84 0.03
C THR A 438 5.62 16.03 0.02
N LEU A 439 5.56 14.78 0.49
CA LEU A 439 6.73 13.89 0.49
C LEU A 439 7.10 13.43 -0.93
N TRP A 440 6.16 12.91 -1.73
CA TRP A 440 6.56 12.51 -3.09
C TRP A 440 7.04 13.68 -3.93
N GLN A 441 6.42 14.87 -3.79
CA GLN A 441 6.89 16.10 -4.44
C GLN A 441 8.30 16.50 -3.97
N GLY A 442 8.56 16.35 -2.67
CA GLY A 442 9.88 16.63 -2.09
C GLY A 442 10.96 15.66 -2.55
N PHE A 443 10.66 14.36 -2.64
CA PHE A 443 11.58 13.37 -3.19
C PHE A 443 11.98 13.69 -4.63
N GLN A 444 11.04 14.16 -5.46
CA GLN A 444 11.32 14.60 -6.83
C GLN A 444 12.34 15.74 -6.90
N GLN A 445 12.25 16.70 -5.96
CA GLN A 445 13.20 17.80 -5.88
C GLN A 445 14.56 17.35 -5.34
N LEU A 446 14.60 16.38 -4.44
CA LEU A 446 15.82 15.89 -3.82
C LEU A 446 16.75 15.21 -4.84
N ILE A 447 16.22 14.53 -5.84
CA ILE A 447 17.00 13.70 -6.76
C ILE A 447 17.99 14.53 -7.60
N PRO A 448 17.56 15.57 -8.36
CA PRO A 448 18.51 16.38 -9.13
C PRO A 448 19.53 17.09 -8.22
N MET A 449 19.14 17.44 -7.00
CA MET A 449 20.05 17.98 -6.01
C MET A 449 21.12 16.97 -5.60
N THR A 450 20.72 15.71 -5.39
CA THR A 450 21.65 14.61 -5.06
C THR A 450 22.62 14.33 -6.21
N GLU A 451 22.16 14.36 -7.45
CA GLU A 451 23.01 14.21 -8.63
C GLU A 451 24.06 15.31 -8.73
N MET A 452 23.64 16.57 -8.57
CA MET A 452 24.56 17.71 -8.54
C MET A 452 25.56 17.60 -7.39
N TYR A 453 25.10 17.21 -6.20
CA TYR A 453 25.97 16.99 -5.04
C TYR A 453 27.04 15.93 -5.32
N ARG A 454 26.68 14.82 -5.95
CA ARG A 454 27.62 13.76 -6.36
C ARG A 454 28.66 14.26 -7.35
N ILE A 455 28.26 15.08 -8.32
CA ILE A 455 29.16 15.67 -9.30
C ILE A 455 30.19 16.61 -8.63
N MET A 456 29.69 17.45 -7.72
CA MET A 456 30.56 18.42 -6.99
C MET A 456 31.50 17.74 -5.99
N LYS A 457 31.10 16.60 -5.41
CA LYS A 457 31.89 15.82 -4.44
C LYS A 457 33.04 15.05 -5.12
N LYS A 458 32.94 14.77 -6.43
CA LYS A 458 34.05 14.12 -7.16
C LYS A 458 35.25 15.07 -7.19
N PRO A 459 36.46 14.61 -6.78
CA PRO A 459 37.65 15.45 -6.88
C PRO A 459 37.83 15.87 -8.35
N LYS A 460 38.06 17.17 -8.58
CA LYS A 460 38.45 17.66 -9.91
C LYS A 460 39.67 16.86 -10.34
N LEU A 461 39.52 16.10 -11.42
CA LEU A 461 40.68 15.51 -12.10
C LEU A 461 41.62 16.68 -12.44
N THR A 462 42.72 16.80 -11.70
CA THR A 462 43.79 17.71 -12.06
C THR A 462 44.25 17.32 -13.46
N ARG A 463 44.01 18.20 -14.44
CA ARG A 463 44.60 18.03 -15.76
C ARG A 463 46.09 17.92 -15.53
N SER A 464 46.65 16.74 -15.71
CA SER A 464 48.08 16.53 -15.81
C SER A 464 48.57 17.47 -16.92
N SER A 465 49.35 18.49 -16.55
CA SER A 465 50.11 19.30 -17.50
C SER A 465 51.01 18.36 -18.27
N ARG A 466 50.73 18.18 -19.56
CA ARG A 466 51.65 17.49 -20.45
C ARG A 466 52.96 18.29 -20.39
N PRO A 467 54.13 17.65 -20.15
CA PRO A 467 55.39 18.33 -20.25
C PRO A 467 55.55 18.77 -21.69
N HIS A 468 55.82 20.08 -21.91
CA HIS A 468 56.27 20.59 -23.18
C HIS A 468 57.52 19.82 -23.60
N LYS A 469 57.44 19.05 -24.69
CA LYS A 469 58.62 18.58 -25.40
C LYS A 469 59.24 19.78 -26.02
N ASN A 470 60.41 20.23 -25.49
CA ASN A 470 61.29 21.09 -26.18
C ASN A 470 61.77 20.35 -27.41
N VAL A 471 61.41 20.85 -28.60
CA VAL A 471 62.01 20.49 -29.85
C VAL A 471 63.27 21.37 -29.92
N GLY A 472 64.44 20.76 -29.59
CA GLY A 472 65.72 21.38 -29.87
C GLY A 472 65.97 21.35 -31.39
N ASN A 473 66.21 22.51 -31.92
CA ASN A 473 66.88 22.62 -33.21
C ASN A 473 68.36 22.15 -33.08
N ASP A 474 68.71 21.22 -33.94
CA ASP A 474 69.98 21.12 -34.57
C ASP A 474 69.82 20.44 -35.93
#